data_e4fea2e0c7f484d6656a3f61ad43f1be
#
_entry.id   e4fea2e0c7f484d6656a3f61ad43f1be
#
_cell.length_a   1.000
_cell.length_b   1.000
_cell.length_c   1.000
_cell.angle_alpha   90.00
_cell.angle_beta   90.00
_cell.angle_gamma   90.00
#
_symmetry.space_group_name_H-M   'P 1'
#
loop_
_entity.id
_entity.type
_entity.pdbx_description
1 polymer ?
#
loop_
_entity_poly.entity_id
_entity_poly.type
_entity_poly.pdbx_seq_one_letter_code
_entity_poly.pdbx_strand_id
1 'polypeptide(L)' 'MVGELLKQNEAAYANFQAMSPSVKKTYTRAYLDAKTEDGKLKRLTWMTARLEKNLKPM' A
#
# COMPACT_ATOMS: atom_id res chain seq x y z
N MET A 1 -5.17 7.82 4.95
CA MET A 1 -3.70 8.00 4.95
C MET A 1 -3.04 7.24 3.81
N VAL A 2 -2.89 5.94 3.92
CA VAL A 2 -2.28 5.17 2.83
C VAL A 2 -3.11 5.24 1.55
N GLY A 3 -4.43 5.18 1.69
CA GLY A 3 -5.31 5.32 0.53
C GLY A 3 -5.12 6.61 -0.23
N GLU A 4 -4.86 7.72 0.47
CA GLU A 4 -4.62 8.99 -0.18
C GLU A 4 -3.31 8.99 -0.95
N LEU A 5 -2.28 8.33 -0.42
CA LEU A 5 -1.00 8.20 -1.10
C LEU A 5 -1.13 7.37 -2.36
N LEU A 6 -2.05 6.40 -2.37
CA LEU A 6 -2.28 5.53 -3.52
C LEU A 6 -3.15 6.17 -4.59
N LYS A 7 -3.79 7.31 -4.32
CA LYS A 7 -4.66 7.96 -5.31
C LYS A 7 -3.94 8.34 -6.59
N GLN A 8 -2.64 8.51 -6.55
CA GLN A 8 -1.85 8.82 -7.73
C GLN A 8 -1.77 7.63 -8.69
N ASN A 9 -2.09 6.43 -8.21
CA ASN A 9 -2.15 5.24 -9.04
C ASN A 9 -3.55 4.63 -8.91
N GLU A 10 -4.40 4.88 -9.90
CA GLU A 10 -5.80 4.47 -9.83
C GLU A 10 -5.96 2.96 -9.68
N ALA A 11 -5.15 2.18 -10.38
CA ALA A 11 -5.24 0.72 -10.30
C ALA A 11 -4.90 0.23 -8.90
N ALA A 12 -3.81 0.74 -8.33
CA ALA A 12 -3.41 0.36 -6.97
C ALA A 12 -4.45 0.80 -5.95
N TYR A 13 -4.97 2.02 -6.11
CA TYR A 13 -5.98 2.54 -5.18
C TYR A 13 -7.26 1.71 -5.21
N ALA A 14 -7.76 1.41 -6.41
CA ALA A 14 -8.97 0.62 -6.57
C ALA A 14 -8.79 -0.78 -5.99
N ASN A 15 -7.66 -1.42 -6.26
CA ASN A 15 -7.36 -2.73 -5.73
C ASN A 15 -7.23 -2.71 -4.21
N PHE A 16 -6.60 -1.68 -3.66
CA PHE A 16 -6.47 -1.53 -2.22
C PHE A 16 -7.86 -1.43 -1.56
N GLN A 17 -8.76 -0.63 -2.14
CA GLN A 17 -10.11 -0.48 -1.59
C GLN A 17 -10.90 -1.78 -1.67
N ALA A 18 -10.61 -2.62 -2.65
CA ALA A 18 -11.28 -3.92 -2.80
C ALA A 18 -10.71 -4.99 -1.87
N MET A 19 -9.56 -4.74 -1.25
CA MET A 19 -8.96 -5.70 -0.33
C MET A 19 -9.75 -5.83 0.97
N SER A 20 -9.60 -6.96 1.66
CA SER A 20 -10.23 -7.15 2.95
C SER A 20 -9.63 -6.17 3.97
N PRO A 21 -10.37 -5.84 5.05
CA PRO A 21 -9.82 -4.97 6.08
C PRO A 21 -8.49 -5.45 6.68
N SER A 22 -8.32 -6.77 6.80
CA SER A 22 -7.08 -7.35 7.32
C SER A 22 -5.90 -7.04 6.40
N VAL A 23 -6.10 -7.17 5.09
CA VAL A 23 -5.05 -6.89 4.11
C VAL A 23 -4.71 -5.41 4.09
N LYS A 24 -5.73 -4.54 4.12
CA LYS A 24 -5.51 -3.10 4.19
C LYS A 24 -4.68 -2.74 5.41
N LYS A 25 -5.01 -3.32 6.56
CA LYS A 25 -4.30 -3.08 7.80
C LYS A 25 -2.85 -3.53 7.71
N THR A 26 -2.61 -4.68 7.09
CA THR A 26 -1.25 -5.21 6.91
C THR A 26 -0.40 -4.27 6.06
N TYR A 27 -0.93 -3.80 4.94
CA TYR A 27 -0.23 -2.85 4.09
C TYR A 27 0.06 -1.54 4.81
N THR A 28 -0.95 -1.00 5.51
CA THR A 28 -0.79 0.25 6.26
C THR A 28 0.29 0.10 7.33
N ARG A 29 0.28 -1.02 8.04
CA ARG A 29 1.26 -1.29 9.07
C ARG A 29 2.67 -1.39 8.49
N ALA A 30 2.82 -2.07 7.36
CA ALA A 30 4.12 -2.18 6.71
C ALA A 30 4.67 -0.81 6.34
N TYR A 31 3.83 0.08 5.86
CA TYR A 31 4.23 1.44 5.54
C TYR A 31 4.65 2.21 6.81
N LEU A 32 3.85 2.10 7.87
CA LEU A 32 4.12 2.82 9.11
C LEU A 32 5.30 2.25 9.91
N ASP A 33 5.66 1.00 9.69
CA ASP A 33 6.81 0.39 10.34
C ASP A 33 8.14 0.97 9.86
N ALA A 34 8.18 1.57 8.69
CA ALA A 34 9.38 2.22 8.21
C ALA A 34 9.70 3.43 9.09
N LYS A 35 10.95 3.53 9.53
CA LYS A 35 11.36 4.57 10.50
C LYS A 35 11.78 5.87 9.85
N THR A 36 12.11 5.86 8.57
CA THR A 36 12.54 7.05 7.84
C THR A 36 11.61 7.31 6.68
N GLU A 37 11.63 8.56 6.18
CA GLU A 37 10.81 8.92 5.02
C GLU A 37 11.24 8.13 3.78
N ASP A 38 12.54 7.93 3.59
CA ASP A 38 13.04 7.12 2.49
C ASP A 38 12.52 5.68 2.60
N GLY A 39 12.54 5.13 3.80
CA GLY A 39 11.99 3.79 4.03
C GLY A 39 10.51 3.72 3.73
N LYS A 40 9.76 4.75 4.14
CA LYS A 40 8.33 4.82 3.85
C LYS A 40 8.06 4.89 2.36
N LEU A 41 8.85 5.67 1.62
CA LEU A 41 8.71 5.77 0.18
C LEU A 41 9.00 4.43 -0.50
N LYS A 42 10.02 3.72 -0.05
CA LYS A 42 10.33 2.39 -0.57
C LYS A 42 9.19 1.41 -0.31
N ARG A 43 8.62 1.46 0.90
CA ARG A 43 7.48 0.62 1.23
C ARG A 43 6.26 0.97 0.39
N LEU A 44 6.02 2.26 0.19
CA LEU A 44 4.92 2.71 -0.63
C LEU A 44 5.08 2.23 -2.07
N THR A 45 6.28 2.34 -2.63
CA THR A 45 6.57 1.85 -3.98
C THR A 45 6.33 0.34 -4.06
N TRP A 46 6.80 -0.40 -3.07
CA TRP A 46 6.61 -1.85 -3.00
C TRP A 46 5.12 -2.21 -2.99
N MET A 47 4.35 -1.58 -2.11
CA MET A 47 2.94 -1.92 -2.00
C MET A 47 2.14 -1.46 -3.22
N THR A 48 2.50 -0.32 -3.80
CA THR A 48 1.85 0.15 -5.03
C THR A 48 2.05 -0.85 -6.16
N ALA A 49 3.28 -1.33 -6.35
CA ALA A 49 3.57 -2.32 -7.38
C ALA A 49 2.77 -3.61 -7.17
N ARG A 50 2.67 -4.06 -5.93
CA ARG A 50 1.89 -5.26 -5.62
C ARG A 50 0.40 -5.05 -5.83
N LEU A 51 -0.10 -3.90 -5.41
CA LEU A 51 -1.52 -3.58 -5.56
C LEU A 51 -1.93 -3.41 -7.01
N GLU A 52 -1.07 -2.86 -7.86
CA GLU A 52 -1.35 -2.79 -9.29
C GLU A 52 -1.64 -4.16 -9.87
N LYS A 53 -0.95 -5.17 -9.37
CA LYS A 53 -1.11 -6.55 -9.81
C LYS A 53 -2.15 -7.30 -8.99
N ASN A 54 -2.83 -6.59 -8.11
CA ASN A 54 -3.85 -7.16 -7.21
C ASN A 54 -3.26 -8.28 -6.33
N LEU A 55 -2.04 -8.08 -5.85
CA LEU A 55 -1.36 -9.04 -5.00
C LEU A 55 -1.52 -8.69 -3.52
N LYS A 56 -1.57 -9.72 -2.69
CA LYS A 56 -1.61 -9.55 -1.24
C LYS A 56 -0.20 -9.25 -0.72
N PRO A 57 -0.08 -8.72 0.53
CA PRO A 57 1.24 -8.37 1.09
C PRO A 57 2.12 -9.57 1.39
N MET A 58 1.59 -10.77 1.29
CA MET A 58 2.39 -11.98 1.50
C MET A 58 2.36 -12.86 0.28
#